data_e1e2e93420f8aa1969ca8e8af557378a
#
_entry.id   e1e2e93420f8aa1969ca8e8af557378a
#
_cell.length_a   1.000
_cell.length_b   1.000
_cell.length_c   1.000
_cell.angle_alpha   90.00
_cell.angle_beta   90.00
_cell.angle_gamma   90.00
#
_symmetry.space_group_name_H-M   'P 1'
#
loop_
_entity.id
_entity.type
_entity.pdbx_description
1 polymer ?
#
loop_
_entity_poly.entity_id
_entity_poly.type
_entity_poly.pdbx_seq_one_letter_code
_entity_poly.pdbx_strand_id
1 'polypeptide(L)'
;MHHVGPAPAFPNRQSGLSAAGTGESALDSMFEGLSTTSNLALFVGAAIAVWLAGVRLTHCVDAIASRTGMGQEMAGLLLLGGATSLPELAVATSATLRGAPALTVNDLLGSAAVNVVLLALADATIRRRALTSVQGSPKVLLIGVLGVLVMAVVIAPAITGDALLLGVGRWNWLMLLVFLCAVWIMAHSRAAEAWQLQGKSPLQRESDNAGGDAAAGGMRRLVLRTLVAAGVVLTAGIVLAGSGEAIAQQTGLGTSFFGAVFLAFATSLPEASTVLTAVRLKRYELAISDVLGTNIFNATIIFLVDALHPGGPVLIETGRFASFSALLALVLTCLFLVGLVERRDRAIAGLGLDSILVLLTYAGGLVVLYSLR
;
A
#
# COMPACT_ATOMS: atom_id res chain seq x y z
N MET A 1 -11.68 -28.90 42.78
CA MET A 1 -10.92 -27.72 43.26
C MET A 1 -9.46 -27.92 42.86
N HIS A 2 -9.05 -27.40 41.69
CA HIS A 2 -7.65 -27.38 41.28
C HIS A 2 -7.14 -25.95 41.43
N HIS A 3 -6.19 -25.76 42.35
CA HIS A 3 -5.45 -24.52 42.54
C HIS A 3 -4.56 -24.29 41.30
N VAL A 4 -4.84 -23.23 40.55
CA VAL A 4 -3.91 -22.70 39.55
C VAL A 4 -2.98 -21.74 40.27
N GLY A 5 -1.70 -22.08 40.32
CA GLY A 5 -0.65 -21.22 40.87
C GLY A 5 -0.35 -20.03 39.96
N PRO A 6 0.20 -18.93 40.51
CA PRO A 6 0.49 -17.74 39.72
C PRO A 6 1.60 -17.99 38.69
N ALA A 7 1.44 -17.42 37.50
CA ALA A 7 2.41 -17.48 36.41
C ALA A 7 3.74 -16.79 36.79
N PRO A 8 4.90 -17.29 36.30
CA PRO A 8 6.19 -16.68 36.57
C PRO A 8 6.33 -15.29 35.94
N ALA A 9 6.79 -14.33 36.75
CA ALA A 9 7.12 -12.99 36.32
C ALA A 9 8.36 -13.01 35.41
N PHE A 10 8.27 -12.48 34.21
CA PHE A 10 9.40 -12.29 33.31
C PHE A 10 10.23 -11.07 33.71
N PRO A 11 11.58 -11.15 33.64
CA PRO A 11 12.45 -10.03 33.98
C PRO A 11 12.30 -8.88 32.98
N ASN A 12 12.11 -7.68 33.52
CA ASN A 12 11.98 -6.41 32.80
C ASN A 12 13.29 -6.04 32.08
N ARG A 13 13.32 -6.16 30.74
CA ARG A 13 14.45 -5.78 29.89
C ARG A 13 14.35 -4.33 29.38
N GLN A 14 14.14 -3.37 30.29
CA GLN A 14 14.03 -1.95 29.91
C GLN A 14 15.36 -1.17 29.81
N SER A 15 16.52 -1.79 29.87
CA SER A 15 17.79 -1.04 29.99
C SER A 15 18.70 -1.02 28.75
N GLY A 16 18.21 -1.37 27.56
CA GLY A 16 19.07 -1.48 26.37
C GLY A 16 18.71 -0.67 25.14
N LEU A 17 17.56 0.03 25.08
CA LEU A 17 17.02 0.65 23.84
C LEU A 17 16.98 2.17 23.86
N SER A 18 17.68 2.84 24.77
CA SER A 18 17.61 4.31 24.96
C SER A 18 18.28 5.16 23.88
N ALA A 19 19.05 4.59 22.95
CA ALA A 19 19.84 5.41 22.00
C ALA A 19 19.20 5.61 20.61
N ALA A 20 18.25 4.78 20.20
CA ALA A 20 17.58 4.92 18.88
C ALA A 20 16.32 5.79 18.94
N GLY A 21 15.73 5.98 20.11
CA GLY A 21 14.46 6.71 20.31
C GLY A 21 14.55 8.24 20.32
N THR A 22 15.75 8.82 20.31
CA THR A 22 15.92 10.28 20.52
C THR A 22 15.75 11.13 19.26
N GLY A 23 15.91 10.57 18.06
CA GLY A 23 15.81 11.35 16.82
C GLY A 23 14.38 11.51 16.32
N GLU A 24 13.55 10.47 16.48
CA GLU A 24 12.16 10.45 15.96
C GLU A 24 11.17 11.06 16.93
N SER A 25 11.35 10.91 18.23
CA SER A 25 10.61 11.69 19.24
C SER A 25 10.85 13.19 19.10
N ALA A 26 12.01 13.60 18.54
CA ALA A 26 12.30 15.00 18.24
C ALA A 26 11.52 15.52 17.02
N LEU A 27 11.26 14.67 16.01
CA LEU A 27 10.44 15.07 14.86
C LEU A 27 8.96 15.22 15.23
N ASP A 28 8.40 14.29 16.00
CA ASP A 28 7.00 14.37 16.42
C ASP A 28 6.76 15.56 17.36
N SER A 29 7.67 15.76 18.34
CA SER A 29 7.62 16.92 19.22
C SER A 29 7.79 18.25 18.45
N MET A 30 8.49 18.21 17.30
CA MET A 30 8.61 19.37 16.41
C MET A 30 7.26 19.70 15.76
N PHE A 31 6.51 18.71 15.23
CA PHE A 31 5.20 18.96 14.64
C PHE A 31 4.14 19.35 15.68
N GLU A 32 4.15 18.71 16.85
CA GLU A 32 3.26 19.06 17.97
C GLU A 32 3.49 20.46 18.49
N GLY A 33 4.75 20.93 18.50
CA GLY A 33 5.12 22.29 18.92
C GLY A 33 4.79 23.38 17.90
N LEU A 34 4.42 23.03 16.68
CA LEU A 34 4.05 23.98 15.63
C LEU A 34 2.57 24.37 15.73
N SER A 35 2.25 25.60 15.24
CA SER A 35 0.84 26.00 15.12
C SER A 35 0.13 25.16 14.05
N THR A 36 -1.19 25.02 14.17
CA THR A 36 -2.03 24.34 13.17
C THR A 36 -1.83 24.91 11.77
N THR A 37 -1.67 26.24 11.65
CA THR A 37 -1.40 26.90 10.36
C THR A 37 -0.05 26.48 9.78
N SER A 38 0.99 26.35 10.61
CA SER A 38 2.32 25.89 10.19
C SER A 38 2.28 24.42 9.74
N ASN A 39 1.61 23.57 10.51
CA ASN A 39 1.41 22.17 10.15
C ASN A 39 0.60 22.03 8.85
N LEU A 40 -0.43 22.84 8.65
CA LEU A 40 -1.19 22.87 7.40
C LEU A 40 -0.32 23.27 6.20
N ALA A 41 0.55 24.27 6.36
CA ALA A 41 1.48 24.69 5.32
C ALA A 41 2.49 23.58 4.98
N LEU A 42 3.04 22.89 5.98
CA LEU A 42 3.92 21.74 5.81
C LEU A 42 3.19 20.58 5.13
N PHE A 43 1.97 20.26 5.55
CA PHE A 43 1.13 19.22 4.96
C PHE A 43 0.88 19.48 3.49
N VAL A 44 0.43 20.68 3.12
CA VAL A 44 0.17 21.05 1.72
C VAL A 44 1.46 21.05 0.90
N GLY A 45 2.56 21.59 1.44
CA GLY A 45 3.86 21.57 0.77
C GLY A 45 4.38 20.14 0.52
N ALA A 46 4.27 19.28 1.52
CA ALA A 46 4.62 17.87 1.43
C ALA A 46 3.74 17.12 0.44
N ALA A 47 2.42 17.36 0.45
CA ALA A 47 1.49 16.77 -0.51
C ALA A 47 1.84 17.14 -1.96
N ILE A 48 2.18 18.40 -2.22
CA ILE A 48 2.63 18.86 -3.54
C ILE A 48 3.96 18.18 -3.92
N ALA A 49 4.92 18.10 -2.99
CA ALA A 49 6.21 17.46 -3.25
C ALA A 49 6.05 15.97 -3.57
N VAL A 50 5.24 15.23 -2.79
CA VAL A 50 4.91 13.82 -3.02
C VAL A 50 4.25 13.65 -4.40
N TRP A 51 3.27 14.49 -4.72
CA TRP A 51 2.59 14.43 -6.01
C TRP A 51 3.55 14.61 -7.19
N LEU A 52 4.38 15.64 -7.15
CA LEU A 52 5.35 15.92 -8.22
C LEU A 52 6.43 14.83 -8.32
N ALA A 53 6.86 14.31 -7.18
CA ALA A 53 7.83 13.22 -7.13
C ALA A 53 7.24 11.91 -7.69
N GLY A 54 5.99 11.56 -7.33
CA GLY A 54 5.29 10.39 -7.85
C GLY A 54 5.09 10.46 -9.36
N VAL A 55 4.70 11.62 -9.89
CA VAL A 55 4.63 11.85 -11.35
C VAL A 55 5.98 11.55 -12.01
N ARG A 56 7.09 12.07 -11.47
CA ARG A 56 8.43 11.84 -12.02
C ARG A 56 8.88 10.40 -11.87
N LEU A 57 8.56 9.78 -10.73
CA LEU A 57 8.86 8.39 -10.46
C LEU A 57 8.23 7.48 -11.52
N THR A 58 6.94 7.67 -11.81
CA THR A 58 6.21 6.90 -12.82
C THR A 58 6.85 7.00 -14.20
N HIS A 59 7.18 8.22 -14.65
CA HIS A 59 7.88 8.41 -15.92
C HIS A 59 9.26 7.72 -15.95
N CYS A 60 10.01 7.78 -14.86
CA CYS A 60 11.31 7.12 -14.78
C CYS A 60 11.18 5.60 -14.80
N VAL A 61 10.20 5.04 -14.06
CA VAL A 61 9.96 3.60 -14.00
C VAL A 61 9.45 3.06 -15.34
N ASP A 62 8.54 3.76 -16.02
CA ASP A 62 8.10 3.39 -17.38
C ASP A 62 9.28 3.37 -18.37
N ALA A 63 10.18 4.35 -18.29
CA ALA A 63 11.38 4.39 -19.11
C ALA A 63 12.38 3.29 -18.76
N ILE A 64 12.54 2.91 -17.48
CA ILE A 64 13.37 1.78 -17.06
C ILE A 64 12.77 0.48 -17.61
N ALA A 65 11.47 0.25 -17.42
CA ALA A 65 10.77 -0.92 -17.89
C ALA A 65 10.94 -1.11 -19.41
N SER A 66 10.73 -0.04 -20.18
CA SER A 66 10.87 -0.06 -21.64
C SER A 66 12.29 -0.36 -22.12
N ARG A 67 13.34 0.09 -21.38
CA ARG A 67 14.75 -0.11 -21.76
C ARG A 67 15.32 -1.45 -21.33
N THR A 68 14.85 -1.97 -20.21
CA THR A 68 15.33 -3.26 -19.67
C THR A 68 14.58 -4.46 -20.23
N GLY A 69 13.44 -4.21 -20.90
CA GLY A 69 12.51 -5.27 -21.28
C GLY A 69 11.74 -5.84 -20.10
N MET A 70 11.81 -5.19 -18.93
CA MET A 70 10.99 -5.54 -17.77
C MET A 70 9.53 -5.25 -18.09
N GLY A 71 8.65 -6.21 -17.85
CA GLY A 71 7.21 -6.01 -18.02
C GLY A 71 6.68 -4.90 -17.11
N GLN A 72 5.62 -4.21 -17.54
CA GLN A 72 4.97 -3.15 -16.75
C GLN A 72 4.52 -3.65 -15.38
N GLU A 73 4.10 -4.91 -15.30
CA GLU A 73 3.65 -5.56 -14.07
C GLU A 73 4.77 -5.69 -13.03
N MET A 74 5.96 -6.11 -13.48
CA MET A 74 7.12 -6.21 -12.59
C MET A 74 7.61 -4.83 -12.16
N ALA A 75 7.60 -3.86 -13.09
CA ALA A 75 7.97 -2.48 -12.80
C ALA A 75 7.00 -1.83 -11.81
N GLY A 76 5.69 -2.07 -11.95
CA GLY A 76 4.67 -1.62 -11.01
C GLY A 76 4.86 -2.26 -9.63
N LEU A 77 4.94 -3.59 -9.59
CA LEU A 77 5.12 -4.32 -8.34
C LEU A 77 6.38 -3.88 -7.57
N LEU A 78 7.55 -3.91 -8.20
CA LEU A 78 8.82 -3.75 -7.47
C LEU A 78 9.30 -2.30 -7.39
N LEU A 79 9.22 -1.55 -8.50
CA LEU A 79 9.82 -0.22 -8.55
C LEU A 79 8.86 0.86 -8.07
N LEU A 80 7.60 0.86 -8.53
CA LEU A 80 6.62 1.82 -8.04
C LEU A 80 6.15 1.43 -6.65
N GLY A 81 5.56 0.25 -6.47
CA GLY A 81 5.02 -0.19 -5.19
C GLY A 81 6.07 -0.18 -4.07
N GLY A 82 7.30 -0.62 -4.36
CA GLY A 82 8.39 -0.53 -3.38
C GLY A 82 8.79 0.91 -3.04
N ALA A 83 8.81 1.84 -4.01
CA ALA A 83 9.19 3.22 -3.76
C ALA A 83 8.08 4.02 -3.06
N THR A 84 6.82 3.76 -3.36
CA THR A 84 5.67 4.41 -2.72
C THR A 84 5.43 3.90 -1.31
N SER A 85 5.80 2.64 -1.00
CA SER A 85 5.73 2.08 0.36
C SER A 85 6.90 2.50 1.28
N LEU A 86 7.87 3.29 0.81
CA LEU A 86 8.97 3.77 1.67
C LEU A 86 8.51 4.67 2.83
N PRO A 87 7.56 5.62 2.63
CA PRO A 87 7.00 6.40 3.74
C PRO A 87 6.32 5.53 4.79
N GLU A 88 5.49 4.57 4.35
CA GLU A 88 4.80 3.63 5.23
C GLU A 88 5.80 2.80 6.03
N LEU A 89 6.88 2.33 5.39
CA LEU A 89 7.95 1.60 6.06
C LEU A 89 8.61 2.45 7.15
N ALA A 90 8.90 3.72 6.88
CA ALA A 90 9.52 4.62 7.85
C ALA A 90 8.58 4.94 9.03
N VAL A 91 7.31 5.28 8.73
CA VAL A 91 6.28 5.54 9.75
C VAL A 91 6.02 4.29 10.59
N ALA A 92 5.91 3.12 9.94
CA ALA A 92 5.70 1.84 10.61
C ALA A 92 6.83 1.49 11.58
N THR A 93 8.07 1.65 11.14
CA THR A 93 9.25 1.41 11.96
C THR A 93 9.27 2.35 13.17
N SER A 94 9.06 3.62 12.94
CA SER A 94 9.03 4.67 13.95
C SER A 94 7.94 4.42 15.00
N ALA A 95 6.70 4.24 14.58
CA ALA A 95 5.57 4.01 15.49
C ALA A 95 5.73 2.71 16.30
N THR A 96 6.28 1.65 15.69
CA THR A 96 6.55 0.38 16.39
C THR A 96 7.60 0.55 17.47
N LEU A 97 8.69 1.25 17.19
CA LEU A 97 9.75 1.53 18.17
C LEU A 97 9.25 2.39 19.35
N ARG A 98 8.21 3.20 19.14
CA ARG A 98 7.52 3.98 20.18
C ARG A 98 6.48 3.17 20.97
N GLY A 99 6.29 1.89 20.66
CA GLY A 99 5.34 1.02 21.36
C GLY A 99 3.89 1.12 20.84
N ALA A 100 3.68 1.58 19.62
CA ALA A 100 2.37 1.67 18.97
C ALA A 100 2.23 0.73 17.74
N PRO A 101 2.57 -0.57 17.83
CA PRO A 101 2.54 -1.49 16.69
C PRO A 101 1.12 -1.71 16.14
N ALA A 102 0.11 -1.71 17.01
CA ALA A 102 -1.28 -1.90 16.59
C ALA A 102 -1.78 -0.76 15.68
N LEU A 103 -1.40 0.49 15.99
CA LEU A 103 -1.74 1.65 15.16
C LEU A 103 -1.14 1.50 13.76
N THR A 104 0.12 1.10 13.69
CA THR A 104 0.84 0.85 12.44
C THR A 104 0.18 -0.21 11.57
N VAL A 105 -0.18 -1.36 12.16
CA VAL A 105 -0.85 -2.43 11.40
C VAL A 105 -2.21 -1.97 10.87
N ASN A 106 -2.97 -1.23 11.69
CA ASN A 106 -4.25 -0.68 11.29
C ASN A 106 -4.12 0.32 10.12
N ASP A 107 -3.08 1.16 10.13
CA ASP A 107 -2.79 2.11 9.05
C ASP A 107 -2.42 1.38 7.75
N LEU A 108 -1.48 0.43 7.80
CA LEU A 108 -1.07 -0.38 6.64
C LEU A 108 -2.22 -1.14 6.00
N LEU A 109 -3.13 -1.71 6.80
CA LEU A 109 -4.28 -2.44 6.29
C LEU A 109 -5.39 -1.49 5.80
N GLY A 110 -5.54 -0.34 6.44
CA GLY A 110 -6.43 0.73 5.99
C GLY A 110 -5.99 1.28 4.63
N SER A 111 -4.69 1.58 4.47
CA SER A 111 -4.09 2.01 3.20
C SER A 111 -4.27 0.98 2.10
N ALA A 112 -4.19 -0.33 2.40
CA ALA A 112 -4.42 -1.37 1.41
C ALA A 112 -5.84 -1.32 0.83
N ALA A 113 -6.86 -1.02 1.62
CA ALA A 113 -8.23 -0.82 1.13
C ALA A 113 -8.36 0.48 0.31
N VAL A 114 -7.77 1.59 0.78
CA VAL A 114 -7.75 2.89 0.07
C VAL A 114 -7.07 2.74 -1.29
N ASN A 115 -6.00 2.00 -1.39
CA ASN A 115 -5.26 1.79 -2.63
C ASN A 115 -6.13 1.15 -3.73
N VAL A 116 -7.01 0.21 -3.40
CA VAL A 116 -7.98 -0.34 -4.38
C VAL A 116 -9.03 0.71 -4.77
N VAL A 117 -9.45 1.56 -3.83
CA VAL A 117 -10.34 2.69 -4.13
C VAL A 117 -9.68 3.67 -5.09
N LEU A 118 -8.35 3.91 -4.99
CA LEU A 118 -7.62 4.75 -5.94
C LEU A 118 -7.71 4.23 -7.38
N LEU A 119 -7.70 2.90 -7.61
CA LEU A 119 -7.93 2.33 -8.93
C LEU A 119 -9.34 2.63 -9.44
N ALA A 120 -10.35 2.49 -8.56
CA ALA A 120 -11.72 2.82 -8.92
C ALA A 120 -11.91 4.32 -9.21
N LEU A 121 -11.20 5.20 -8.50
CA LEU A 121 -11.20 6.65 -8.79
C LEU A 121 -10.43 6.98 -10.07
N ALA A 122 -9.32 6.28 -10.34
CA ALA A 122 -8.56 6.45 -11.57
C ALA A 122 -9.36 6.03 -12.80
N ASP A 123 -10.24 5.03 -12.68
CA ASP A 123 -11.18 4.60 -13.70
C ASP A 123 -12.05 5.76 -14.21
N ALA A 124 -12.52 6.64 -13.31
CA ALA A 124 -13.30 7.85 -13.69
C ALA A 124 -12.54 8.77 -14.66
N THR A 125 -11.22 8.72 -14.69
CA THR A 125 -10.41 9.57 -15.58
C THR A 125 -10.40 9.09 -17.03
N ILE A 126 -10.75 7.83 -17.27
CA ILE A 126 -10.78 7.20 -18.62
C ILE A 126 -12.06 7.56 -19.40
N ARG A 127 -13.10 7.99 -18.70
CA ARG A 127 -14.38 8.61 -19.16
C ARG A 127 -15.32 7.76 -20.03
N ARG A 128 -14.88 6.76 -20.76
CA ARG A 128 -15.75 6.02 -21.71
C ARG A 128 -15.63 4.51 -21.61
N ARG A 129 -14.68 4.02 -20.82
CA ARG A 129 -14.37 2.60 -20.68
C ARG A 129 -13.92 2.30 -19.28
N ALA A 130 -14.22 1.10 -18.81
CA ALA A 130 -13.76 0.64 -17.52
C ALA A 130 -12.24 0.33 -17.57
N LEU A 131 -11.48 0.73 -16.54
CA LEU A 131 -10.07 0.36 -16.37
C LEU A 131 -9.88 -1.16 -16.41
N THR A 132 -10.83 -1.89 -15.85
CA THR A 132 -10.89 -3.36 -15.83
C THR A 132 -11.17 -3.99 -17.21
N SER A 133 -11.60 -3.21 -18.22
CA SER A 133 -11.71 -3.67 -19.61
C SER A 133 -10.33 -3.84 -20.28
N VAL A 134 -9.27 -3.31 -19.69
CA VAL A 134 -7.90 -3.63 -20.07
C VAL A 134 -7.71 -5.14 -19.93
N GLN A 135 -7.16 -5.74 -20.95
CA GLN A 135 -6.77 -7.14 -20.88
C GLN A 135 -5.62 -7.25 -19.87
N GLY A 136 -5.96 -7.48 -18.59
CA GLY A 136 -4.94 -7.74 -17.59
C GLY A 136 -4.07 -8.90 -18.06
N SER A 137 -2.76 -8.69 -18.09
CA SER A 137 -1.85 -9.81 -18.35
C SER A 137 -2.06 -10.86 -17.26
N PRO A 138 -1.84 -12.15 -17.55
CA PRO A 138 -1.90 -13.20 -16.53
C PRO A 138 -1.05 -12.87 -15.29
N LYS A 139 -0.01 -12.07 -15.46
CA LYS A 139 0.85 -11.61 -14.37
C LYS A 139 0.14 -10.63 -13.43
N VAL A 140 -0.67 -9.69 -13.97
CA VAL A 140 -1.48 -8.78 -13.14
C VAL A 140 -2.48 -9.57 -12.30
N LEU A 141 -3.17 -10.54 -12.90
CA LEU A 141 -4.09 -11.41 -12.17
C LEU A 141 -3.37 -12.20 -11.08
N LEU A 142 -2.16 -12.68 -11.38
CA LEU A 142 -1.33 -13.42 -10.43
C LEU A 142 -0.93 -12.54 -9.23
N ILE A 143 -0.50 -11.29 -9.46
CA ILE A 143 -0.21 -10.34 -8.37
C ILE A 143 -1.46 -10.13 -7.50
N GLY A 144 -2.62 -9.95 -8.13
CA GLY A 144 -3.88 -9.78 -7.40
C GLY A 144 -4.25 -11.00 -6.54
N VAL A 145 -4.14 -12.21 -7.08
CA VAL A 145 -4.40 -13.46 -6.34
C VAL A 145 -3.42 -13.62 -5.18
N LEU A 146 -2.14 -13.30 -5.39
CA LEU A 146 -1.13 -13.34 -4.32
C LEU A 146 -1.42 -12.27 -3.25
N GLY A 147 -1.89 -11.08 -3.64
CA GLY A 147 -2.35 -10.06 -2.71
C GLY A 147 -3.54 -10.52 -1.87
N VAL A 148 -4.54 -11.18 -2.48
CA VAL A 148 -5.66 -11.80 -1.77
C VAL A 148 -5.17 -12.87 -0.78
N LEU A 149 -4.21 -13.71 -1.19
CA LEU A 149 -3.63 -14.74 -0.32
C LEU A 149 -2.90 -14.09 0.88
N VAL A 150 -2.13 -13.04 0.66
CA VAL A 150 -1.44 -12.31 1.75
C VAL A 150 -2.45 -11.72 2.72
N MET A 151 -3.52 -11.09 2.25
CA MET A 151 -4.58 -10.55 3.13
C MET A 151 -5.30 -11.65 3.91
N ALA A 152 -5.51 -12.83 3.30
CA ALA A 152 -6.09 -13.98 4.00
C ALA A 152 -5.15 -14.50 5.11
N VAL A 153 -3.84 -14.50 4.88
CA VAL A 153 -2.84 -14.86 5.91
C VAL A 153 -2.85 -13.86 7.07
N VAL A 154 -3.03 -12.55 6.81
CA VAL A 154 -3.16 -11.52 7.87
C VAL A 154 -4.38 -11.78 8.77
N ILE A 155 -5.47 -12.32 8.23
CA ILE A 155 -6.70 -12.59 8.99
C ILE A 155 -6.60 -13.90 9.80
N ALA A 156 -5.79 -14.85 9.37
CA ALA A 156 -5.72 -16.19 9.96
C ALA A 156 -5.43 -16.20 11.47
N PRO A 157 -4.53 -15.37 12.03
CA PRO A 157 -4.28 -15.32 13.48
C PRO A 157 -5.50 -15.01 14.33
N ALA A 158 -6.44 -14.21 13.83
CA ALA A 158 -7.67 -13.87 14.55
C ALA A 158 -8.56 -15.08 14.80
N ILE A 159 -8.44 -16.13 13.98
CA ILE A 159 -9.26 -17.35 14.05
C ILE A 159 -8.50 -18.48 14.74
N THR A 160 -7.21 -18.64 14.42
CA THR A 160 -6.39 -19.82 14.81
C THR A 160 -5.46 -19.54 15.97
N GLY A 161 -5.35 -18.29 16.41
CA GLY A 161 -4.27 -17.83 17.26
C GLY A 161 -2.94 -17.78 16.51
N ASP A 162 -1.93 -17.24 17.16
CA ASP A 162 -0.55 -17.17 16.69
C ASP A 162 0.43 -17.53 17.77
N ALA A 163 1.65 -17.88 17.40
CA ALA A 163 2.74 -18.19 18.31
C ALA A 163 4.05 -17.66 17.72
N LEU A 164 4.95 -17.21 18.59
CA LEU A 164 6.25 -16.74 18.17
C LEU A 164 7.11 -17.89 17.63
N LEU A 165 7.69 -17.67 16.46
CA LEU A 165 8.72 -18.48 15.83
C LEU A 165 9.92 -17.57 15.55
N LEU A 166 11.05 -17.82 16.20
CA LEU A 166 12.26 -16.98 16.09
C LEU A 166 12.00 -15.49 16.41
N GLY A 167 11.12 -15.21 17.37
CA GLY A 167 10.81 -13.84 17.80
C GLY A 167 9.75 -13.12 16.97
N VAL A 168 9.19 -13.76 15.94
CA VAL A 168 8.15 -13.23 15.04
C VAL A 168 6.98 -14.21 14.99
N GLY A 169 5.76 -13.73 14.83
CA GLY A 169 4.58 -14.59 14.68
C GLY A 169 4.71 -15.53 13.48
N ARG A 170 4.29 -16.78 13.65
CA ARG A 170 4.40 -17.80 12.59
C ARG A 170 3.65 -17.42 11.30
N TRP A 171 2.56 -16.68 11.42
CA TRP A 171 1.79 -16.22 10.27
C TRP A 171 2.52 -15.12 9.48
N ASN A 172 3.32 -14.29 10.15
CA ASN A 172 4.16 -13.29 9.50
C ASN A 172 5.30 -13.94 8.70
N TRP A 173 5.85 -15.08 9.15
CA TRP A 173 6.78 -15.89 8.35
C TRP A 173 6.13 -16.43 7.09
N LEU A 174 4.89 -16.91 7.18
CA LEU A 174 4.15 -17.37 6.00
C LEU A 174 3.89 -16.20 5.03
N MET A 175 3.56 -15.03 5.54
CA MET A 175 3.35 -13.82 4.74
C MET A 175 4.63 -13.41 3.99
N LEU A 176 5.79 -13.42 4.67
CA LEU A 176 7.08 -13.17 4.05
C LEU A 176 7.38 -14.22 2.96
N LEU A 177 7.10 -15.50 3.22
CA LEU A 177 7.27 -16.56 2.25
C LEU A 177 6.40 -16.33 1.01
N VAL A 178 5.13 -15.97 1.19
CA VAL A 178 4.22 -15.66 0.07
C VAL A 178 4.75 -14.48 -0.74
N PHE A 179 5.25 -13.43 -0.10
CA PHE A 179 5.89 -12.30 -0.78
C PHE A 179 7.10 -12.73 -1.62
N LEU A 180 8.02 -13.49 -1.04
CA LEU A 180 9.21 -13.98 -1.75
C LEU A 180 8.82 -14.89 -2.92
N CYS A 181 7.83 -15.77 -2.73
CA CYS A 181 7.26 -16.59 -3.79
C CYS A 181 6.62 -15.71 -4.88
N ALA A 182 5.90 -14.65 -4.53
CA ALA A 182 5.30 -13.73 -5.48
C ALA A 182 6.36 -13.08 -6.37
N VAL A 183 7.42 -12.54 -5.77
CA VAL A 183 8.54 -11.93 -6.51
C VAL A 183 9.23 -12.96 -7.38
N TRP A 184 9.48 -14.16 -6.88
CA TRP A 184 10.12 -15.24 -7.63
C TRP A 184 9.27 -15.70 -8.83
N ILE A 185 7.97 -15.93 -8.61
CA ILE A 185 7.03 -16.32 -9.66
C ILE A 185 6.97 -15.23 -10.73
N MET A 186 6.86 -13.96 -10.33
CA MET A 186 6.81 -12.83 -11.27
C MET A 186 8.08 -12.73 -12.11
N ALA A 187 9.26 -12.96 -11.50
CA ALA A 187 10.54 -12.93 -12.20
C ALA A 187 10.70 -14.08 -13.22
N HIS A 188 10.11 -15.26 -12.94
CA HIS A 188 10.30 -16.47 -13.76
C HIS A 188 9.05 -16.85 -14.57
N SER A 189 7.94 -16.12 -14.43
CA SER A 189 6.69 -16.46 -15.11
C SER A 189 6.77 -16.22 -16.62
N ARG A 190 6.53 -17.27 -17.39
CA ARG A 190 6.31 -17.25 -18.84
C ARG A 190 4.81 -17.19 -19.20
N ALA A 191 3.97 -16.85 -18.25
CA ALA A 191 2.52 -16.89 -18.39
C ALA A 191 2.00 -16.02 -19.58
N ALA A 192 2.71 -14.94 -19.93
CA ALA A 192 2.36 -14.10 -21.08
C ALA A 192 2.49 -14.84 -22.43
N GLU A 193 3.39 -15.83 -22.53
CA GLU A 193 3.58 -16.62 -23.75
C GLU A 193 2.50 -17.71 -23.90
N ALA A 194 1.99 -18.23 -22.77
CA ALA A 194 1.03 -19.33 -22.76
C ALA A 194 -0.43 -18.87 -22.99
N TRP A 195 -0.75 -17.60 -22.71
CA TRP A 195 -2.11 -17.05 -22.79
C TRP A 195 -2.23 -15.98 -23.88
N GLN A 196 -2.02 -16.32 -25.12
CA GLN A 196 -2.39 -15.47 -26.24
C GLN A 196 -3.90 -15.55 -26.46
N LEU A 197 -4.65 -14.70 -25.81
CA LEU A 197 -6.07 -14.53 -26.07
C LEU A 197 -6.29 -13.84 -27.41
N GLN A 198 -7.16 -14.41 -28.26
CA GLN A 198 -7.56 -13.82 -29.52
C GLN A 198 -8.32 -12.52 -29.27
N GLY A 199 -7.72 -11.39 -29.61
CA GLY A 199 -8.32 -10.06 -29.62
C GLY A 199 -7.92 -9.17 -28.45
N LYS A 200 -7.08 -8.18 -28.72
CA LYS A 200 -6.70 -7.11 -27.75
C LYS A 200 -7.85 -6.12 -27.57
N SER A 201 -8.13 -5.75 -26.31
CA SER A 201 -9.09 -4.69 -26.02
C SER A 201 -8.63 -3.35 -26.64
N PRO A 202 -9.55 -2.41 -26.91
CA PRO A 202 -9.17 -1.09 -27.43
C PRO A 202 -8.19 -0.33 -26.52
N LEU A 203 -8.34 -0.42 -25.19
CA LEU A 203 -7.41 0.21 -24.24
C LEU A 203 -6.02 -0.46 -24.28
N GLN A 204 -5.95 -1.76 -24.51
CA GLN A 204 -4.67 -2.46 -24.65
C GLN A 204 -3.97 -2.08 -25.95
N ARG A 205 -4.70 -1.91 -27.04
CA ARG A 205 -4.13 -1.36 -28.27
C ARG A 205 -3.60 0.05 -28.08
N GLU A 206 -4.29 0.89 -27.28
CA GLU A 206 -3.81 2.21 -26.90
C GLU A 206 -2.55 2.17 -26.06
N SER A 207 -2.46 1.21 -25.11
CA SER A 207 -1.27 0.99 -24.29
C SER A 207 -0.06 0.55 -25.13
N ASP A 208 -0.27 -0.40 -26.05
CA ASP A 208 0.79 -0.88 -26.95
C ASP A 208 1.29 0.22 -27.91
N ASN A 209 0.39 1.09 -28.37
CA ASN A 209 0.72 2.19 -29.28
C ASN A 209 1.31 3.42 -28.58
N ALA A 210 1.10 3.56 -27.28
CA ALA A 210 1.77 4.56 -26.46
C ALA A 210 3.24 4.18 -26.34
N GLY A 211 4.04 4.50 -27.36
CA GLY A 211 5.49 4.29 -27.32
C GLY A 211 6.06 4.88 -26.03
N GLY A 212 6.95 4.16 -25.36
CA GLY A 212 7.62 4.67 -24.16
C GLY A 212 8.29 5.97 -24.53
N ASP A 213 7.94 7.05 -23.85
CA ASP A 213 8.72 8.28 -23.91
C ASP A 213 10.12 7.92 -23.45
N ALA A 214 11.00 7.68 -24.42
CA ALA A 214 12.40 7.39 -24.15
C ALA A 214 13.00 8.63 -23.49
N ALA A 215 12.89 8.72 -22.15
CA ALA A 215 13.47 9.81 -21.39
C ALA A 215 14.93 10.00 -21.87
N ALA A 216 15.24 11.15 -22.42
CA ALA A 216 16.57 11.44 -22.96
C ALA A 216 17.62 11.28 -21.83
N GLY A 217 18.56 10.36 -22.00
CA GLY A 217 19.64 10.13 -21.02
C GLY A 217 20.04 8.65 -20.88
N GLY A 218 21.26 8.41 -20.38
CA GLY A 218 21.74 7.06 -20.08
C GLY A 218 21.01 6.41 -18.91
N MET A 219 21.06 5.07 -18.82
CA MET A 219 20.44 4.27 -17.74
C MET A 219 20.85 4.79 -16.35
N ARG A 220 22.14 5.12 -16.15
CA ARG A 220 22.63 5.66 -14.86
C ARG A 220 21.88 6.93 -14.44
N ARG A 221 21.61 7.86 -15.37
CA ARG A 221 20.85 9.08 -15.08
C ARG A 221 19.41 8.78 -14.73
N LEU A 222 18.82 7.80 -15.40
CA LEU A 222 17.44 7.37 -15.16
C LEU A 222 17.30 6.74 -13.76
N VAL A 223 18.17 5.81 -13.40
CA VAL A 223 18.23 5.22 -12.06
C VAL A 223 18.45 6.31 -10.98
N LEU A 224 19.38 7.25 -11.21
CA LEU A 224 19.58 8.34 -10.26
C LEU A 224 18.35 9.21 -10.07
N ARG A 225 17.61 9.53 -11.15
CA ARG A 225 16.36 10.29 -11.07
C ARG A 225 15.28 9.52 -10.32
N THR A 226 15.20 8.20 -10.52
CA THR A 226 14.29 7.31 -9.79
C THR A 226 14.61 7.33 -8.29
N LEU A 227 15.90 7.18 -7.92
CA LEU A 227 16.32 7.22 -6.52
C LEU A 227 16.06 8.58 -5.87
N VAL A 228 16.30 9.68 -6.59
CA VAL A 228 15.98 11.03 -6.10
C VAL A 228 14.47 11.20 -5.91
N ALA A 229 13.66 10.76 -6.87
CA ALA A 229 12.20 10.84 -6.74
C ALA A 229 11.69 10.00 -5.56
N ALA A 230 12.20 8.76 -5.40
CA ALA A 230 11.86 7.90 -4.26
C ALA A 230 12.30 8.52 -2.92
N GLY A 231 13.50 9.15 -2.87
CA GLY A 231 13.96 9.89 -1.69
C GLY A 231 13.08 11.09 -1.34
N VAL A 232 12.54 11.81 -2.35
CA VAL A 232 11.57 12.89 -2.13
C VAL A 232 10.23 12.32 -1.64
N VAL A 233 9.75 11.21 -2.22
CA VAL A 233 8.53 10.51 -1.75
C VAL A 233 8.68 10.10 -0.29
N LEU A 234 9.82 9.50 0.07
CA LEU A 234 10.11 9.10 1.45
C LEU A 234 10.09 10.30 2.42
N THR A 235 10.90 11.30 2.14
CA THR A 235 11.06 12.45 3.07
C THR A 235 9.81 13.30 3.16
N ALA A 236 9.17 13.60 2.03
CA ALA A 236 7.93 14.35 2.01
C ALA A 236 6.75 13.53 2.58
N GLY A 237 6.74 12.20 2.40
CA GLY A 237 5.74 11.30 3.00
C GLY A 237 5.82 11.30 4.54
N ILE A 238 7.02 11.26 5.11
CA ILE A 238 7.22 11.38 6.57
C ILE A 238 6.69 12.73 7.08
N VAL A 239 7.00 13.83 6.38
CA VAL A 239 6.50 15.17 6.75
C VAL A 239 4.97 15.22 6.63
N LEU A 240 4.41 14.61 5.59
CA LEU A 240 2.97 14.55 5.37
C LEU A 240 2.26 13.80 6.50
N ALA A 241 2.78 12.64 6.88
CA ALA A 241 2.24 11.83 7.97
C ALA A 241 2.33 12.58 9.32
N GLY A 242 3.50 13.10 9.68
CA GLY A 242 3.70 13.81 10.97
C GLY A 242 2.88 15.10 11.06
N SER A 243 2.85 15.90 10.00
CA SER A 243 2.00 17.13 9.99
C SER A 243 0.51 16.79 9.97
N GLY A 244 0.10 15.71 9.28
CA GLY A 244 -1.27 15.23 9.26
C GLY A 244 -1.74 14.75 10.63
N GLU A 245 -0.91 14.00 11.35
CA GLU A 245 -1.17 13.56 12.72
C GLU A 245 -1.31 14.75 13.67
N ALA A 246 -0.38 15.70 13.61
CA ALA A 246 -0.45 16.92 14.43
C ALA A 246 -1.72 17.74 14.16
N ILE A 247 -2.14 17.88 12.89
CA ILE A 247 -3.40 18.54 12.52
C ILE A 247 -4.59 17.78 13.11
N ALA A 248 -4.62 16.46 13.00
CA ALA A 248 -5.70 15.63 13.53
C ALA A 248 -5.83 15.80 15.05
N GLN A 249 -4.71 15.84 15.78
CA GLN A 249 -4.70 16.06 17.23
C GLN A 249 -5.16 17.49 17.59
N GLN A 250 -4.60 18.53 16.94
CA GLN A 250 -4.89 19.93 17.20
C GLN A 250 -6.33 20.33 16.84
N THR A 251 -6.96 19.66 15.88
CA THR A 251 -8.36 19.90 15.48
C THR A 251 -9.37 19.08 16.27
N GLY A 252 -8.90 18.21 17.19
CA GLY A 252 -9.78 17.31 17.94
C GLY A 252 -10.28 16.11 17.16
N LEU A 253 -9.81 15.90 15.91
CA LEU A 253 -10.04 14.66 15.16
C LEU A 253 -9.24 13.50 15.79
N GLY A 254 -8.05 13.78 16.32
CA GLY A 254 -7.22 12.92 17.15
C GLY A 254 -7.19 11.46 16.74
N THR A 255 -7.31 10.56 17.71
CA THR A 255 -7.43 9.13 17.52
C THR A 255 -8.80 8.67 17.02
N SER A 256 -9.67 9.62 16.62
CA SER A 256 -10.98 9.31 16.08
C SER A 256 -10.88 8.56 14.76
N PHE A 257 -11.96 7.86 14.41
CA PHE A 257 -12.11 7.20 13.12
C PHE A 257 -11.85 8.15 11.92
N PHE A 258 -12.33 9.39 12.00
CA PHE A 258 -12.12 10.39 10.95
C PHE A 258 -10.65 10.80 10.81
N GLY A 259 -9.92 10.91 11.92
CA GLY A 259 -8.48 11.15 11.91
C GLY A 259 -7.71 10.00 11.22
N ALA A 260 -8.05 8.75 11.54
CA ALA A 260 -7.45 7.59 10.91
C ALA A 260 -7.74 7.52 9.40
N VAL A 261 -8.97 7.79 8.98
CA VAL A 261 -9.33 7.84 7.54
C VAL A 261 -8.60 8.97 6.83
N PHE A 262 -8.52 10.16 7.44
CA PHE A 262 -7.78 11.30 6.89
C PHE A 262 -6.30 10.96 6.69
N LEU A 263 -5.67 10.35 7.70
CA LEU A 263 -4.27 9.97 7.63
C LEU A 263 -4.02 8.91 6.56
N ALA A 264 -4.86 7.88 6.47
CA ALA A 264 -4.76 6.84 5.44
C ALA A 264 -4.86 7.42 4.02
N PHE A 265 -5.75 8.39 3.78
CA PHE A 265 -5.78 9.10 2.49
C PHE A 265 -4.54 9.95 2.25
N ALA A 266 -4.02 10.60 3.30
CA ALA A 266 -2.83 11.42 3.17
C ALA A 266 -1.59 10.58 2.85
N THR A 267 -1.40 9.45 3.52
CA THR A 267 -0.28 8.53 3.27
C THR A 267 -0.37 7.83 1.92
N SER A 268 -1.58 7.64 1.37
CA SER A 268 -1.78 7.07 0.02
C SER A 268 -1.67 8.11 -1.13
N LEU A 269 -1.25 9.35 -0.88
CA LEU A 269 -1.01 10.33 -1.94
C LEU A 269 0.11 9.96 -2.93
N PRO A 270 1.22 9.31 -2.51
CA PRO A 270 2.21 8.77 -3.45
C PRO A 270 1.56 7.85 -4.50
N GLU A 271 0.76 6.87 -4.04
CA GLU A 271 0.04 5.92 -4.89
C GLU A 271 -0.96 6.63 -5.80
N ALA A 272 -1.71 7.58 -5.27
CA ALA A 272 -2.65 8.37 -6.07
C ALA A 272 -1.94 9.09 -7.23
N SER A 273 -0.75 9.65 -6.99
CA SER A 273 0.02 10.36 -8.00
C SER A 273 0.60 9.42 -9.07
N THR A 274 1.12 8.24 -8.65
CA THR A 274 1.70 7.24 -9.56
C THR A 274 0.62 6.58 -10.41
N VAL A 275 -0.48 6.16 -9.80
CA VAL A 275 -1.63 5.53 -10.49
C VAL A 275 -2.23 6.48 -11.54
N LEU A 276 -2.55 7.72 -11.15
CA LEU A 276 -3.14 8.69 -12.09
C LEU A 276 -2.17 9.04 -13.23
N THR A 277 -0.87 9.09 -12.94
CA THR A 277 0.15 9.32 -13.97
C THR A 277 0.26 8.14 -14.92
N ALA A 278 0.32 6.91 -14.40
CA ALA A 278 0.39 5.70 -15.21
C ALA A 278 -0.85 5.57 -16.11
N VAL A 279 -2.06 5.86 -15.60
CA VAL A 279 -3.31 5.88 -16.39
C VAL A 279 -3.25 6.96 -17.48
N ARG A 280 -2.75 8.18 -17.20
CA ARG A 280 -2.56 9.23 -18.20
C ARG A 280 -1.56 8.87 -19.29
N LEU A 281 -0.51 8.11 -18.91
CA LEU A 281 0.47 7.55 -19.84
C LEU A 281 -0.08 6.33 -20.61
N LYS A 282 -1.32 5.90 -20.33
CA LYS A 282 -1.94 4.68 -20.87
C LYS A 282 -1.17 3.41 -20.50
N ARG A 283 -0.45 3.43 -19.38
CA ARG A 283 0.27 2.31 -18.78
C ARG A 283 -0.61 1.64 -17.73
N TYR A 284 -1.73 1.08 -18.16
CA TYR A 284 -2.76 0.55 -17.26
C TYR A 284 -2.27 -0.61 -16.40
N GLU A 285 -1.48 -1.53 -16.99
CA GLU A 285 -0.89 -2.65 -16.25
C GLU A 285 0.09 -2.17 -15.17
N LEU A 286 0.86 -1.10 -15.47
CA LEU A 286 1.75 -0.45 -14.51
C LEU A 286 0.95 0.12 -13.33
N ALA A 287 -0.17 0.82 -13.60
CA ALA A 287 -1.03 1.40 -12.56
C ALA A 287 -1.66 0.33 -11.65
N ILE A 288 -2.18 -0.74 -12.25
CA ILE A 288 -2.83 -1.82 -11.48
C ILE A 288 -1.80 -2.57 -10.65
N SER A 289 -0.64 -2.86 -11.24
CA SER A 289 0.44 -3.60 -10.55
C SER A 289 1.14 -2.78 -9.49
N ASP A 290 1.17 -1.45 -9.61
CA ASP A 290 1.62 -0.52 -8.56
C ASP A 290 0.76 -0.71 -7.30
N VAL A 291 -0.55 -0.56 -7.40
CA VAL A 291 -1.49 -0.71 -6.28
C VAL A 291 -1.46 -2.10 -5.66
N LEU A 292 -1.58 -3.13 -6.51
CA LEU A 292 -1.58 -4.51 -6.00
C LEU A 292 -0.22 -4.88 -5.38
N GLY A 293 0.87 -4.33 -5.93
CA GLY A 293 2.22 -4.47 -5.39
C GLY A 293 2.39 -3.79 -4.05
N THR A 294 1.98 -2.53 -3.94
CA THR A 294 2.00 -1.76 -2.68
C THR A 294 1.22 -2.49 -1.58
N ASN A 295 0.07 -3.08 -1.89
CA ASN A 295 -0.70 -3.84 -0.90
C ASN A 295 0.06 -5.07 -0.39
N ILE A 296 0.81 -5.77 -1.24
CA ILE A 296 1.67 -6.88 -0.83
C ILE A 296 2.86 -6.36 0.01
N PHE A 297 3.46 -5.23 -0.37
CA PHE A 297 4.53 -4.59 0.41
C PHE A 297 4.04 -4.17 1.78
N ASN A 298 2.89 -3.49 1.88
CA ASN A 298 2.30 -3.04 3.14
C ASN A 298 2.05 -4.21 4.09
N ALA A 299 1.51 -5.31 3.59
CA ALA A 299 1.38 -6.53 4.39
C ALA A 299 2.74 -7.08 4.82
N THR A 300 3.77 -7.04 3.96
CA THR A 300 5.12 -7.51 4.30
C THR A 300 5.81 -6.61 5.32
N ILE A 301 5.50 -5.30 5.36
CA ILE A 301 5.97 -4.39 6.41
C ILE A 301 5.49 -4.85 7.80
N ILE A 302 4.32 -5.50 7.90
CA ILE A 302 3.83 -6.06 9.17
C ILE A 302 4.81 -7.10 9.73
N PHE A 303 5.51 -7.87 8.88
CA PHE A 303 6.59 -8.76 9.35
C PHE A 303 7.69 -7.98 10.08
N LEU A 304 8.09 -6.83 9.55
CA LEU A 304 9.10 -5.99 10.19
C LEU A 304 8.57 -5.37 11.50
N VAL A 305 7.31 -4.92 11.51
CA VAL A 305 6.64 -4.42 12.72
C VAL A 305 6.69 -5.47 13.82
N ASP A 306 6.33 -6.70 13.51
CA ASP A 306 6.35 -7.82 14.45
C ASP A 306 7.76 -8.18 14.91
N ALA A 307 8.75 -8.15 14.01
CA ALA A 307 10.15 -8.40 14.34
C ALA A 307 10.77 -7.32 15.26
N LEU A 308 10.29 -6.09 15.17
CA LEU A 308 10.75 -4.97 15.99
C LEU A 308 9.95 -4.88 17.31
N HIS A 309 8.78 -5.49 17.38
CA HIS A 309 7.93 -5.47 18.56
C HIS A 309 8.43 -6.46 19.62
N PRO A 310 8.74 -6.02 20.85
CA PRO A 310 9.26 -6.92 21.89
C PRO A 310 8.19 -7.77 22.59
N GLY A 311 6.91 -7.60 22.23
CA GLY A 311 5.75 -8.26 22.82
C GLY A 311 5.41 -9.61 22.20
N GLY A 312 4.12 -9.93 22.19
CA GLY A 312 3.58 -11.11 21.50
C GLY A 312 3.43 -10.89 19.99
N PRO A 313 2.84 -11.86 19.24
CA PRO A 313 2.57 -11.70 17.82
C PRO A 313 1.64 -10.51 17.56
N VAL A 314 2.12 -9.52 16.81
CA VAL A 314 1.42 -8.23 16.62
C VAL A 314 0.02 -8.38 16.01
N LEU A 315 -0.19 -9.36 15.15
CA LEU A 315 -1.49 -9.61 14.51
C LEU A 315 -2.57 -10.07 15.49
N ILE A 316 -2.21 -10.60 16.66
CA ILE A 316 -3.18 -10.92 17.73
C ILE A 316 -3.55 -9.65 18.51
N GLU A 317 -2.58 -8.77 18.75
CA GLU A 317 -2.77 -7.54 19.52
C GLU A 317 -3.63 -6.49 18.81
N THR A 318 -3.68 -6.53 17.48
CA THR A 318 -4.40 -5.55 16.63
C THR A 318 -5.92 -5.70 16.62
N GLY A 319 -6.44 -6.85 17.04
CA GLY A 319 -7.86 -7.06 17.28
C GLY A 319 -8.75 -7.10 16.04
N ARG A 320 -10.05 -6.83 16.27
CA ARG A 320 -11.09 -6.97 15.23
C ARG A 320 -11.00 -5.91 14.14
N PHE A 321 -10.52 -4.72 14.46
CA PHE A 321 -10.41 -3.61 13.51
C PHE A 321 -9.43 -3.96 12.37
N ALA A 322 -8.21 -4.43 12.71
CA ALA A 322 -7.22 -4.85 11.73
C ALA A 322 -7.72 -6.03 10.88
N SER A 323 -8.31 -7.04 11.52
CA SER A 323 -8.85 -8.20 10.81
C SER A 323 -9.93 -7.82 9.81
N PHE A 324 -10.82 -6.87 10.17
CA PHE A 324 -11.84 -6.39 9.27
C PHE A 324 -11.26 -5.49 8.17
N SER A 325 -10.26 -4.66 8.46
CA SER A 325 -9.55 -3.86 7.44
C SER A 325 -8.90 -4.74 6.39
N ALA A 326 -8.22 -5.82 6.82
CA ALA A 326 -7.64 -6.82 5.91
C ALA A 326 -8.74 -7.54 5.08
N LEU A 327 -9.86 -7.91 5.70
CA LEU A 327 -11.00 -8.50 5.00
C LEU A 327 -11.59 -7.55 3.97
N LEU A 328 -11.75 -6.28 4.31
CA LEU A 328 -12.24 -5.26 3.40
C LEU A 328 -11.28 -5.10 2.20
N ALA A 329 -9.97 -4.97 2.42
CA ALA A 329 -8.97 -4.90 1.36
C ALA A 329 -9.00 -6.14 0.47
N LEU A 330 -9.15 -7.35 1.06
CA LEU A 330 -9.30 -8.61 0.34
C LEU A 330 -10.54 -8.59 -0.56
N VAL A 331 -11.71 -8.24 -0.02
CA VAL A 331 -12.98 -8.19 -0.76
C VAL A 331 -12.90 -7.19 -1.90
N LEU A 332 -12.39 -5.98 -1.66
CA LEU A 332 -12.21 -4.96 -2.69
C LEU A 332 -11.27 -5.44 -3.80
N THR A 333 -10.16 -6.10 -3.45
CA THR A 333 -9.23 -6.69 -4.42
C THR A 333 -9.93 -7.77 -5.24
N CYS A 334 -10.69 -8.67 -4.61
CA CYS A 334 -11.48 -9.69 -5.32
C CYS A 334 -12.48 -9.08 -6.30
N LEU A 335 -13.23 -8.04 -5.88
CA LEU A 335 -14.18 -7.35 -6.76
C LEU A 335 -13.48 -6.73 -7.97
N PHE A 336 -12.34 -6.09 -7.77
CA PHE A 336 -11.53 -5.55 -8.85
C PHE A 336 -11.00 -6.64 -9.80
N LEU A 337 -10.52 -7.78 -9.25
CA LEU A 337 -10.08 -8.93 -10.05
C LEU A 337 -11.21 -9.56 -10.85
N VAL A 338 -12.41 -9.66 -10.30
CA VAL A 338 -13.60 -10.13 -11.03
C VAL A 338 -13.84 -9.22 -12.24
N GLY A 339 -13.79 -7.89 -12.06
CA GLY A 339 -13.90 -6.94 -13.16
C GLY A 339 -12.83 -7.17 -14.25
N LEU A 340 -11.56 -7.39 -13.85
CA LEU A 340 -10.46 -7.68 -14.78
C LEU A 340 -10.67 -9.00 -15.56
N VAL A 341 -11.27 -10.00 -14.95
CA VAL A 341 -11.57 -11.29 -15.60
C VAL A 341 -12.79 -11.18 -16.51
N GLU A 342 -13.86 -10.50 -16.04
CA GLU A 342 -15.13 -10.37 -16.76
C GLU A 342 -15.01 -9.44 -17.98
N ARG A 343 -14.12 -8.44 -17.94
CA ARG A 343 -13.79 -7.51 -19.02
C ARG A 343 -15.00 -6.78 -19.61
N ARG A 344 -16.04 -6.54 -18.81
CA ARG A 344 -17.21 -5.81 -19.28
C ARG A 344 -16.89 -4.33 -19.39
N ASP A 345 -16.97 -3.81 -20.63
CA ASP A 345 -16.81 -2.38 -20.91
C ASP A 345 -18.15 -1.64 -20.69
N ARG A 346 -18.78 -1.85 -19.52
CA ARG A 346 -20.00 -1.13 -19.14
C ARG A 346 -19.66 -0.02 -18.17
N ALA A 347 -19.67 1.20 -18.68
CA ALA A 347 -19.50 2.40 -17.86
C ALA A 347 -20.86 3.07 -17.61
N ILE A 348 -21.17 3.35 -16.33
CA ILE A 348 -22.30 4.16 -15.90
C ILE A 348 -21.76 5.47 -15.35
N ALA A 349 -22.18 6.60 -15.91
CA ALA A 349 -21.69 7.93 -15.55
C ALA A 349 -20.15 8.09 -15.63
N GLY A 350 -19.49 7.34 -16.51
CA GLY A 350 -18.04 7.38 -16.70
C GLY A 350 -17.22 6.48 -15.76
N LEU A 351 -17.87 5.66 -14.94
CA LEU A 351 -17.25 4.67 -14.07
C LEU A 351 -17.65 3.26 -14.51
N GLY A 352 -16.72 2.33 -14.46
CA GLY A 352 -17.01 0.90 -14.60
C GLY A 352 -17.94 0.43 -13.49
N LEU A 353 -18.77 -0.56 -13.78
CA LEU A 353 -19.75 -1.12 -12.82
C LEU A 353 -19.03 -1.75 -11.61
N ASP A 354 -17.90 -2.35 -11.85
CA ASP A 354 -16.95 -2.90 -10.87
C ASP A 354 -16.33 -1.80 -9.99
N SER A 355 -15.93 -0.66 -10.57
CA SER A 355 -15.45 0.50 -9.82
C SER A 355 -16.52 1.08 -8.91
N ILE A 356 -17.78 1.16 -9.38
CA ILE A 356 -18.92 1.57 -8.55
C ILE A 356 -19.11 0.58 -7.39
N LEU A 357 -19.03 -0.72 -7.65
CA LEU A 357 -19.19 -1.75 -6.61
C LEU A 357 -18.05 -1.67 -5.58
N VAL A 358 -16.82 -1.43 -6.00
CA VAL A 358 -15.66 -1.19 -5.11
C VAL A 358 -15.95 0.01 -4.20
N LEU A 359 -16.39 1.15 -4.75
CA LEU A 359 -16.69 2.37 -3.98
C LEU A 359 -17.82 2.16 -2.97
N LEU A 360 -18.91 1.49 -3.38
CA LEU A 360 -20.03 1.20 -2.48
C LEU A 360 -19.63 0.21 -1.37
N THR A 361 -18.84 -0.81 -1.71
CA THR A 361 -18.35 -1.79 -0.71
C THR A 361 -17.40 -1.11 0.27
N TYR A 362 -16.53 -0.22 -0.19
CA TYR A 362 -15.65 0.57 0.68
C TYR A 362 -16.46 1.47 1.62
N ALA A 363 -17.45 2.20 1.10
CA ALA A 363 -18.33 3.03 1.91
C ALA A 363 -19.07 2.23 2.99
N GLY A 364 -19.61 1.04 2.63
CA GLY A 364 -20.19 0.12 3.59
C GLY A 364 -19.18 -0.40 4.61
N GLY A 365 -17.97 -0.73 4.16
CA GLY A 365 -16.86 -1.14 5.03
C GLY A 365 -16.47 -0.08 6.05
N LEU A 366 -16.46 1.20 5.66
CA LEU A 366 -16.20 2.31 6.58
C LEU A 366 -17.24 2.40 7.70
N VAL A 367 -18.52 2.13 7.40
CA VAL A 367 -19.59 2.09 8.42
C VAL A 367 -19.33 0.98 9.42
N VAL A 368 -18.89 -0.18 8.97
CA VAL A 368 -18.54 -1.30 9.85
C VAL A 368 -17.31 -0.98 10.68
N LEU A 369 -16.24 -0.45 10.07
CA LEU A 369 -15.03 -0.03 10.77
C LEU A 369 -15.34 1.02 11.85
N TYR A 370 -16.25 1.94 11.55
CA TYR A 370 -16.71 2.91 12.54
C TYR A 370 -17.35 2.25 13.77
N SER A 371 -18.06 1.13 13.59
CA SER A 371 -18.70 0.40 14.68
C SER A 371 -17.72 -0.47 15.49
N LEU A 372 -16.54 -0.77 14.95
CA LEU A 372 -15.52 -1.62 15.58
C LEU A 372 -14.45 -0.83 16.35
N ARG A 373 -14.52 0.50 16.34
CA ARG A 373 -13.56 1.40 16.99
C ARG A 373 -13.69 1.40 18.53
#